data_8a989abc6fbc09c8d97dfb2352be2dbd
#
_entry.id   8a989abc6fbc09c8d97dfb2352be2dbd
#
_cell.length_a   1.000
_cell.length_b   1.000
_cell.length_c   1.000
_cell.angle_alpha   90.00
_cell.angle_beta   90.00
_cell.angle_gamma   90.00
#
_symmetry.space_group_name_H-M   'P 1'
#
loop_
_entity.id
_entity.type
_entity.pdbx_description
1 polymer ?
#
loop_
_entity_poly.entity_id
_entity_poly.type
_entity_poly.pdbx_seq_one_letter_code
_entity_poly.pdbx_strand_id
1 'polypeptide(L)'
;MKKINLAITGCMGRMGQQLIKSSKSDKNFNLVALTENRIINKKISGIKPSFNVENSFKASNLIIDFTIPKCTFQVLKIASKLKKRVVIGTTGFTKKEEELIKRYSKKIPILKAGNMSLGI
;
A
#
# COMPACT_ATOMS: atom_id res chain seq x y z
N MET A 1 14.63 16.90 7.79
CA MET A 1 13.25 16.42 7.72
C MET A 1 13.23 14.91 7.55
N LYS A 2 12.45 14.23 8.38
CA LYS A 2 12.35 12.79 8.28
C LYS A 2 11.60 12.36 7.03
N LYS A 3 12.16 11.39 6.32
CA LYS A 3 11.47 10.78 5.19
C LYS A 3 10.38 9.84 5.69
N ILE A 4 9.34 9.68 4.88
CA ILE A 4 8.29 8.70 5.14
C ILE A 4 8.72 7.38 4.52
N ASN A 5 8.78 6.34 5.33
CA ASN A 5 9.09 5.00 4.85
C ASN A 5 7.84 4.40 4.21
N LEU A 6 7.94 4.10 2.94
CA LEU A 6 6.80 3.76 2.09
C LEU A 6 6.83 2.29 1.69
N ALA A 7 5.67 1.63 1.82
CA ALA A 7 5.43 0.31 1.24
C ALA A 7 4.39 0.44 0.15
N ILE A 8 4.59 -0.25 -0.97
CA ILE A 8 3.65 -0.25 -2.08
C ILE A 8 3.21 -1.68 -2.33
N THR A 9 1.91 -1.91 -2.32
CA THR A 9 1.33 -3.21 -2.63
C THR A 9 0.92 -3.25 -4.09
N GLY A 10 0.81 -4.46 -4.66
CA GLY A 10 0.50 -4.61 -6.07
C GLY A 10 1.57 -3.98 -6.96
N CYS A 11 2.82 -4.16 -6.57
CA CYS A 11 3.95 -3.44 -7.20
C CYS A 11 4.16 -3.76 -8.67
N MET A 12 3.66 -4.90 -9.15
CA MET A 12 3.78 -5.28 -10.56
C MET A 12 2.64 -4.73 -11.42
N GLY A 13 1.61 -4.19 -10.80
CA GLY A 13 0.52 -3.56 -11.51
C GLY A 13 0.92 -2.22 -12.10
N ARG A 14 0.08 -1.71 -13.01
CA ARG A 14 0.38 -0.45 -13.69
C ARG A 14 0.56 0.71 -12.70
N MET A 15 -0.36 0.85 -11.76
CA MET A 15 -0.30 1.93 -10.77
C MET A 15 0.86 1.72 -9.80
N GLY A 16 1.10 0.47 -9.39
CA GLY A 16 2.23 0.16 -8.51
C GLY A 16 3.55 0.59 -9.11
N GLN A 17 3.76 0.31 -10.38
CA GLN A 17 4.99 0.71 -11.08
C GLN A 17 5.14 2.22 -11.19
N GLN A 18 4.04 2.94 -11.43
CA GLN A 18 4.07 4.39 -11.45
C GLN A 18 4.40 4.98 -10.08
N LEU A 19 3.84 4.40 -9.03
CA LEU A 19 4.11 4.85 -7.66
C LEU A 19 5.57 4.63 -7.29
N ILE A 20 6.15 3.51 -7.71
CA ILE A 20 7.57 3.25 -7.48
C ILE A 20 8.41 4.35 -8.12
N LYS A 21 8.14 4.67 -9.37
CA LYS A 21 8.85 5.74 -10.08
C LYS A 21 8.71 7.08 -9.36
N SER A 22 7.49 7.44 -9.01
CA SER A 22 7.21 8.71 -8.36
C SER A 22 7.90 8.82 -7.01
N SER A 23 7.88 7.74 -6.22
CA SER A 23 8.49 7.76 -4.90
C SER A 23 10.01 7.90 -4.97
N LYS A 24 10.64 7.34 -5.99
CA LYS A 24 12.09 7.42 -6.14
C LYS A 24 12.56 8.84 -6.43
N SER A 25 11.76 9.63 -7.12
CA SER A 25 12.11 11.00 -7.43
C SER A 25 11.66 12.01 -6.37
N ASP A 26 10.94 11.55 -5.36
CA ASP A 26 10.44 12.40 -4.29
C ASP A 26 11.30 12.27 -3.05
N LYS A 27 11.93 13.37 -2.65
CA LYS A 27 12.84 13.39 -1.51
C LYS A 27 12.16 13.11 -0.17
N ASN A 28 10.82 13.22 -0.11
CA ASN A 28 10.08 13.02 1.12
C ASN A 28 9.80 11.55 1.42
N PHE A 29 10.03 10.67 0.45
CA PHE A 29 9.73 9.25 0.60
C PHE A 29 10.97 8.38 0.49
N ASN A 30 10.96 7.33 1.29
CA ASN A 30 11.98 6.29 1.25
C ASN A 30 11.25 4.97 1.01
N LEU A 31 11.39 4.41 -0.19
CA LEU A 31 10.73 3.15 -0.54
C LEU A 31 11.43 2.01 0.20
N VAL A 32 10.70 1.30 1.07
CA VAL A 32 11.30 0.26 1.91
C VAL A 32 10.70 -1.12 1.65
N ALA A 33 9.52 -1.22 1.06
CA ALA A 33 8.88 -2.51 0.87
C ALA A 33 7.97 -2.51 -0.36
N LEU A 34 7.93 -3.66 -1.01
CA LEU A 34 7.03 -3.93 -2.13
C LEU A 34 6.37 -5.27 -1.88
N THR A 35 5.08 -5.37 -2.19
CA THR A 35 4.39 -6.65 -2.08
C THR A 35 3.61 -6.97 -3.34
N GLU A 36 3.40 -8.26 -3.53
CA GLU A 36 2.63 -8.79 -4.64
C GLU A 36 1.94 -10.08 -4.18
N ASN A 37 0.90 -10.50 -4.89
CA ASN A 37 0.15 -11.71 -4.53
C ASN A 37 0.71 -12.98 -5.18
N ARG A 38 1.89 -12.89 -5.74
CA ARG A 38 2.61 -14.02 -6.35
C ARG A 38 4.11 -13.84 -6.16
N ILE A 39 4.85 -14.90 -6.37
CA ILE A 39 6.31 -14.85 -6.24
C ILE A 39 6.91 -14.03 -7.38
N ILE A 40 7.74 -13.07 -7.01
CA ILE A 40 8.50 -12.24 -7.96
C ILE A 40 9.98 -12.54 -7.74
N ASN A 41 10.63 -13.10 -8.74
CA ASN A 41 12.01 -13.58 -8.61
C ASN A 41 13.05 -12.55 -9.02
N LYS A 42 12.74 -11.28 -8.89
CA LYS A 42 13.69 -10.21 -9.20
C LYS A 42 13.50 -9.06 -8.24
N LYS A 43 14.54 -8.26 -8.09
CA LYS A 43 14.46 -7.03 -7.31
C LYS A 43 13.89 -5.91 -8.19
N ILE A 44 13.07 -5.08 -7.59
CA ILE A 44 12.53 -3.88 -8.23
C ILE A 44 12.99 -2.71 -7.39
N SER A 45 13.75 -1.81 -7.99
CA SER A 45 14.35 -0.67 -7.27
C SER A 45 15.14 -1.13 -6.04
N GLY A 46 15.85 -2.24 -6.16
CA GLY A 46 16.67 -2.80 -5.10
C GLY A 46 15.91 -3.60 -4.06
N ILE A 47 14.60 -3.77 -4.19
CA ILE A 47 13.76 -4.45 -3.21
C ILE A 47 13.14 -5.68 -3.85
N LYS A 48 13.28 -6.84 -3.18
CA LYS A 48 12.60 -8.04 -3.62
C LYS A 48 11.16 -8.02 -3.10
N PRO A 49 10.15 -8.07 -3.98
CA PRO A 49 8.76 -8.09 -3.51
C PRO A 49 8.47 -9.32 -2.64
N SER A 50 7.65 -9.12 -1.62
CA SER A 50 7.20 -10.18 -0.73
C SER A 50 5.67 -10.24 -0.73
N PHE A 51 5.11 -11.13 0.08
CA PHE A 51 3.66 -11.23 0.22
C PHE A 51 3.14 -10.24 1.27
N ASN A 52 1.82 -10.07 1.34
CA ASN A 52 1.19 -9.24 2.36
C ASN A 52 1.19 -9.97 3.71
N VAL A 53 2.30 -9.87 4.41
CA VAL A 53 2.48 -10.44 5.75
C VAL A 53 3.07 -9.37 6.66
N GLU A 54 3.01 -9.59 7.97
CA GLU A 54 3.45 -8.56 8.93
C GLU A 54 4.88 -8.08 8.68
N ASN A 55 5.78 -9.02 8.46
CA ASN A 55 7.18 -8.67 8.23
C ASN A 55 7.38 -7.72 7.05
N SER A 56 6.53 -7.82 6.04
CA SER A 56 6.64 -6.99 4.84
C SER A 56 6.46 -5.50 5.14
N PHE A 57 5.70 -5.17 6.17
CA PHE A 57 5.31 -3.79 6.44
C PHE A 57 5.94 -3.19 7.69
N LYS A 58 6.72 -3.94 8.43
CA LYS A 58 7.27 -3.46 9.71
C LYS A 58 8.11 -2.20 9.58
N ALA A 59 8.88 -2.09 8.53
CA ALA A 59 9.76 -0.94 8.32
C ALA A 59 9.04 0.29 7.77
N SER A 60 7.80 0.15 7.31
CA SER A 60 7.07 1.24 6.69
C SER A 60 6.30 2.08 7.70
N ASN A 61 6.05 3.34 7.34
CA ASN A 61 5.16 4.22 8.07
C ASN A 61 3.83 4.36 7.34
N LEU A 62 3.89 4.24 6.03
CA LEU A 62 2.75 4.43 5.14
C LEU A 62 2.71 3.29 4.13
N ILE A 63 1.52 2.75 3.92
CA ILE A 63 1.28 1.72 2.92
C ILE A 63 0.35 2.30 1.86
N ILE A 64 0.74 2.21 0.59
CA ILE A 64 -0.15 2.60 -0.51
C ILE A 64 -0.62 1.32 -1.20
N ASP A 65 -1.92 1.13 -1.27
CA ASP A 65 -2.54 -0.09 -1.78
C ASP A 65 -3.39 0.20 -3.02
N PHE A 66 -2.95 -0.30 -4.16
CA PHE A 66 -3.71 -0.30 -5.41
C PHE A 66 -3.80 -1.73 -5.91
N THR A 67 -4.73 -2.50 -5.36
CA THR A 67 -4.88 -3.91 -5.69
C THR A 67 -6.34 -4.24 -5.96
N ILE A 68 -6.82 -5.33 -5.39
CA ILE A 68 -8.22 -5.73 -5.44
C ILE A 68 -8.74 -5.77 -4.00
N PRO A 69 -10.07 -5.71 -3.80
CA PRO A 69 -10.62 -5.65 -2.43
C PRO A 69 -10.09 -6.72 -1.49
N LYS A 70 -9.98 -7.95 -1.96
CA LYS A 70 -9.45 -9.06 -1.14
C LYS A 70 -8.06 -8.73 -0.58
N CYS A 71 -7.18 -8.20 -1.42
CA CYS A 71 -5.82 -7.86 -0.99
C CYS A 71 -5.82 -6.64 -0.07
N THR A 72 -6.68 -5.67 -0.35
CA THR A 72 -6.80 -4.48 0.49
C THR A 72 -7.13 -4.86 1.92
N PHE A 73 -8.04 -5.81 2.13
CA PHE A 73 -8.40 -6.22 3.49
C PHE A 73 -7.30 -7.01 4.18
N GLN A 74 -6.47 -7.75 3.44
CA GLN A 74 -5.25 -8.34 4.01
C GLN A 74 -4.34 -7.23 4.55
N VAL A 75 -4.14 -6.18 3.77
CA VAL A 75 -3.29 -5.06 4.15
C VAL A 75 -3.88 -4.32 5.36
N LEU A 76 -5.18 -4.05 5.36
CA LEU A 76 -5.82 -3.33 6.46
C LEU A 76 -5.72 -4.08 7.78
N LYS A 77 -5.88 -5.40 7.74
CA LYS A 77 -5.74 -6.22 8.93
C LYS A 77 -4.35 -6.10 9.53
N ILE A 78 -3.34 -6.18 8.69
CA ILE A 78 -1.95 -6.08 9.12
C ILE A 78 -1.63 -4.66 9.59
N ALA A 79 -2.04 -3.66 8.81
CA ALA A 79 -1.77 -2.26 9.11
C ALA A 79 -2.39 -1.84 10.44
N SER A 80 -3.61 -2.31 10.71
CA SER A 80 -4.26 -1.96 11.98
C SER A 80 -3.55 -2.61 13.16
N LYS A 81 -3.02 -3.81 13.01
CA LYS A 81 -2.23 -4.46 14.05
C LYS A 81 -0.90 -3.73 14.29
N LEU A 82 -0.23 -3.32 13.23
CA LEU A 82 1.07 -2.65 13.29
C LEU A 82 0.96 -1.13 13.46
N LYS A 83 -0.25 -0.59 13.46
CA LYS A 83 -0.50 0.86 13.57
C LYS A 83 0.14 1.65 12.44
N LYS A 84 -0.04 1.17 11.21
CA LYS A 84 0.47 1.86 10.02
C LYS A 84 -0.65 2.64 9.34
N ARG A 85 -0.29 3.74 8.68
CA ARG A 85 -1.22 4.52 7.87
C ARG A 85 -1.38 3.87 6.49
N VAL A 86 -2.57 3.98 5.90
CA VAL A 86 -2.85 3.36 4.60
C VAL A 86 -3.54 4.36 3.68
N VAL A 87 -3.05 4.42 2.43
CA VAL A 87 -3.76 5.08 1.33
C VAL A 87 -4.32 3.98 0.45
N ILE A 88 -5.64 3.95 0.30
CA ILE A 88 -6.31 2.94 -0.51
C ILE A 88 -6.68 3.54 -1.86
N GLY A 89 -6.09 3.01 -2.93
CA GLY A 89 -6.46 3.36 -4.29
C GLY A 89 -7.33 2.30 -4.96
N THR A 90 -7.50 1.16 -4.32
CA THR A 90 -8.33 0.06 -4.81
C THR A 90 -9.79 0.52 -4.95
N THR A 91 -10.46 0.06 -6.00
CA THR A 91 -11.86 0.37 -6.25
C THR A 91 -12.68 -0.92 -6.28
N GLY A 92 -14.01 -0.78 -6.40
CA GLY A 92 -14.89 -1.93 -6.53
C GLY A 92 -15.36 -2.53 -5.22
N PHE A 93 -15.31 -1.77 -4.14
CA PHE A 93 -15.80 -2.24 -2.85
C PHE A 93 -17.32 -2.27 -2.82
N THR A 94 -17.87 -3.31 -2.18
CA THR A 94 -19.29 -3.37 -1.87
C THR A 94 -19.61 -2.42 -0.73
N LYS A 95 -20.90 -2.19 -0.49
CA LYS A 95 -21.32 -1.38 0.67
C LYS A 95 -20.81 -1.95 1.98
N LYS A 96 -20.90 -3.25 2.15
CA LYS A 96 -20.38 -3.93 3.35
C LYS A 96 -18.90 -3.70 3.51
N GLU A 97 -18.16 -3.79 2.42
CA GLU A 97 -16.72 -3.57 2.44
C GLU A 97 -16.38 -2.13 2.78
N GLU A 98 -17.12 -1.17 2.25
CA GLU A 98 -16.91 0.23 2.60
C GLU A 98 -17.16 0.51 4.08
N GLU A 99 -18.17 -0.13 4.65
CA GLU A 99 -18.43 -0.03 6.09
C GLU A 99 -17.29 -0.64 6.91
N LEU A 100 -16.73 -1.75 6.43
CA LEU A 100 -15.59 -2.37 7.09
C LEU A 100 -14.37 -1.46 7.05
N ILE A 101 -14.14 -0.79 5.93
CA ILE A 101 -13.05 0.19 5.84
C ILE A 101 -13.26 1.32 6.86
N LYS A 102 -14.49 1.79 7.04
CA LYS A 102 -14.80 2.79 8.05
C LYS A 102 -14.44 2.32 9.45
N ARG A 103 -14.68 1.05 9.75
CA ARG A 103 -14.29 0.48 11.05
C ARG A 103 -12.79 0.50 11.23
N TYR A 104 -12.05 0.10 10.21
CA TYR A 104 -10.58 0.15 10.26
C TYR A 104 -10.08 1.59 10.44
N SER A 105 -10.77 2.57 9.84
CA SER A 105 -10.35 3.97 9.95
C SER A 105 -10.45 4.52 11.37
N LYS A 106 -11.15 3.84 12.25
CA LYS A 106 -11.17 4.20 13.67
C LYS A 106 -9.91 3.73 14.40
N LYS A 107 -9.18 2.81 13.82
CA LYS A 107 -7.96 2.24 14.43
C LYS A 107 -6.69 2.84 13.86
N ILE A 108 -6.69 3.17 12.57
CA ILE A 108 -5.54 3.73 11.86
C ILE A 108 -6.01 4.79 10.87
N PRO A 109 -5.13 5.76 10.54
CA PRO A 109 -5.48 6.74 9.50
C PRO A 109 -5.59 6.04 8.14
N ILE A 110 -6.71 6.24 7.47
CA ILE A 110 -6.96 5.70 6.14
C ILE A 110 -7.44 6.81 5.23
N LEU A 111 -6.78 6.95 4.07
CA LEU A 111 -7.23 7.84 3.01
C LEU A 111 -7.67 6.99 1.83
N LYS A 112 -8.92 7.14 1.41
CA LYS A 112 -9.41 6.50 0.20
C LYS A 112 -9.20 7.42 -0.99
N ALA A 113 -8.41 6.97 -1.94
CA ALA A 113 -8.06 7.74 -3.12
C ALA A 113 -8.52 7.06 -4.40
N GLY A 114 -9.53 6.19 -4.30
CA GLY A 114 -9.94 5.32 -5.40
C GLY A 114 -10.38 6.05 -6.66
N ASN A 115 -10.92 7.24 -6.53
CA ASN A 115 -11.36 8.03 -7.67
C ASN A 115 -10.35 9.11 -8.06
N MET A 116 -9.23 9.16 -7.40
CA MET A 116 -8.20 10.10 -7.74
C MET A 116 -7.41 9.59 -8.92
N SER A 117 -7.33 10.41 -9.95
CA SER A 117 -6.41 10.12 -11.04
C SER A 117 -5.05 10.65 -10.63
N LEU A 118 -4.12 9.74 -10.39
CA LEU A 118 -2.77 10.12 -9.98
C LEU A 118 -1.96 10.73 -11.12
N GLY A 119 -2.51 10.70 -12.32
CA GLY A 119 -1.88 11.34 -13.47
C GLY A 119 -2.29 12.78 -13.70
N ILE A 120 -3.13 13.27 -12.85
CA ILE A 120 -3.63 14.63 -12.98
C ILE A 120 -2.77 15.60 -12.22
#